data_df76a27b6a21ffaeb265a2d87e4cf7c3
#
_entry.id   df76a27b6a21ffaeb265a2d87e4cf7c3
#
_cell.length_a   1.000
_cell.length_b   1.000
_cell.length_c   1.000
_cell.angle_alpha   90.00
_cell.angle_beta   90.00
_cell.angle_gamma   90.00
#
_symmetry.space_group_name_H-M   'P 1'
#
loop_
_entity.id
_entity.type
_entity.pdbx_description
1 polymer ?
#
loop_
_entity_poly.entity_id
_entity_poly.type
_entity_poly.pdbx_seq_one_letter_code
_entity_poly.pdbx_strand_id
1 'polypeptide(L)'
;MQKFTITFVAYLILLINNVMAQSEDTILGRFKIGVELGSHYMNTNSETPPQVRQANWYPDRYEYYRQRYYYNNIISVTYVSLKPEFQFSERFSIASGLRLSFYKDALNANYDYFLWQIKGDINNTNYIKIENIEQRVYKLGIPLEFRLYPRRRDHFVRQYFLVGALFDFATFTNTKISTYNEFSDRYKDDVKETIPSPNNFSSYYYAGIGLKIGKAGYPSANFEVLFPMISFGEYMISSFSKSSGTGVIGIATSLKIPIAL
;
A
#
# COMPACT_ATOMS: atom_id res chain seq x y z
N MET A 1 17.40 -4.74 10.10
CA MET A 1 16.77 -3.88 9.09
C MET A 1 17.48 -2.53 8.91
N GLN A 2 17.84 -1.78 9.94
CA GLN A 2 18.53 -0.47 9.80
C GLN A 2 19.83 -0.49 8.99
N LYS A 3 20.69 -1.52 9.17
CA LYS A 3 21.97 -1.62 8.44
C LYS A 3 21.78 -1.79 6.92
N PHE A 4 20.74 -2.52 6.50
CA PHE A 4 20.43 -2.73 5.07
C PHE A 4 19.97 -1.44 4.39
N THR A 5 19.18 -0.63 5.09
CA THR A 5 18.70 0.66 4.59
C THR A 5 19.84 1.65 4.38
N ILE A 6 20.79 1.72 5.33
CA ILE A 6 21.94 2.63 5.24
C ILE A 6 22.87 2.23 4.10
N THR A 7 23.15 0.93 3.93
CA THR A 7 24.00 0.43 2.84
C THR A 7 23.36 0.66 1.48
N PHE A 8 22.04 0.48 1.36
CA PHE A 8 21.30 0.74 0.13
C PHE A 8 21.33 2.23 -0.25
N VAL A 9 21.11 3.12 0.73
CA VAL A 9 21.17 4.58 0.50
C VAL A 9 22.58 5.01 0.13
N ALA A 10 23.64 4.48 0.79
CA ALA A 10 25.01 4.77 0.44
C ALA A 10 25.39 4.29 -0.97
N TYR A 11 24.91 3.11 -1.38
CA TYR A 11 25.13 2.60 -2.75
C TYR A 11 24.40 3.45 -3.79
N LEU A 12 23.21 3.94 -3.46
CA LEU A 12 22.44 4.86 -4.32
C LEU A 12 23.18 6.20 -4.50
N ILE A 13 23.76 6.74 -3.43
CA ILE A 13 24.58 7.99 -3.47
C ILE A 13 25.84 7.80 -4.32
N LEU A 14 26.52 6.65 -4.20
CA LEU A 14 27.70 6.32 -5.02
C LEU A 14 27.35 6.16 -6.51
N LEU A 15 26.22 5.53 -6.84
CA LEU A 15 25.72 5.46 -8.21
C LEU A 15 25.41 6.87 -8.79
N ILE A 16 24.84 7.76 -7.98
CA ILE A 16 24.54 9.15 -8.39
C ILE A 16 25.83 9.90 -8.77
N ASN A 17 26.89 9.77 -8.00
CA ASN A 17 28.16 10.46 -8.26
C ASN A 17 28.85 9.99 -9.55
N ASN A 18 28.76 8.69 -9.89
CA ASN A 18 29.32 8.15 -11.14
C ASN A 18 28.56 8.58 -12.41
N VAL A 19 27.25 8.84 -12.28
CA VAL A 19 26.41 9.30 -13.41
C VAL A 19 26.55 10.80 -13.66
N MET A 20 27.01 11.59 -12.68
CA MET A 20 27.20 13.04 -12.80
C MET A 20 28.30 13.47 -13.78
N ALA A 21 29.18 12.54 -14.18
CA ALA A 21 30.34 12.83 -15.01
C ALA A 21 30.10 12.84 -16.53
N GLN A 22 28.89 12.50 -17.00
CA GLN A 22 28.61 12.37 -18.44
C GLN A 22 27.31 13.07 -18.80
N SER A 23 27.32 14.24 -19.42
CA SER A 23 26.37 14.56 -20.48
C SER A 23 26.55 15.93 -21.14
N GLU A 24 26.84 15.88 -22.38
CA GLU A 24 26.40 16.87 -23.37
C GLU A 24 25.65 16.06 -24.43
N ASP A 25 24.32 16.15 -24.45
CA ASP A 25 23.50 16.14 -25.64
C ASP A 25 21.99 15.95 -25.39
N THR A 26 21.20 16.48 -26.28
CA THR A 26 19.75 16.71 -26.20
C THR A 26 18.85 15.46 -26.10
N ILE A 27 19.37 14.29 -26.37
CA ILE A 27 18.63 13.01 -26.29
C ILE A 27 18.73 12.40 -24.88
N LEU A 28 19.87 12.57 -24.24
CA LEU A 28 20.26 11.96 -22.96
C LEU A 28 19.37 12.25 -21.74
N GLY A 29 18.60 13.31 -21.76
CA GLY A 29 17.74 13.63 -20.62
C GLY A 29 16.28 13.19 -20.76
N ARG A 30 15.93 12.42 -21.79
CA ARG A 30 14.54 11.98 -22.03
C ARG A 30 14.19 10.72 -21.23
N PHE A 31 15.16 9.85 -20.99
CA PHE A 31 14.95 8.66 -20.18
C PHE A 31 15.55 8.83 -18.79
N LYS A 32 14.79 8.48 -17.77
CA LYS A 32 15.20 8.57 -16.37
C LYS A 32 14.75 7.33 -15.61
N ILE A 33 15.59 6.83 -14.71
CA ILE A 33 15.16 5.85 -13.72
C ILE A 33 14.90 6.56 -12.40
N GLY A 34 13.75 6.28 -11.78
CA GLY A 34 13.35 6.85 -10.50
C GLY A 34 13.17 5.78 -9.43
N VAL A 35 13.66 6.07 -8.23
CA VAL A 35 13.25 5.36 -7.02
C VAL A 35 12.26 6.25 -6.29
N GLU A 36 11.11 5.69 -5.95
CA GLU A 36 10.01 6.41 -5.30
C GLU A 36 9.62 5.73 -4.00
N LEU A 37 9.36 6.54 -3.01
CA LEU A 37 8.78 6.15 -1.72
C LEU A 37 7.48 6.93 -1.54
N GLY A 38 6.44 6.26 -1.09
CA GLY A 38 5.17 6.93 -0.88
C GLY A 38 4.29 6.23 0.14
N SER A 39 3.26 6.94 0.50
CA SER A 39 2.19 6.43 1.36
C SER A 39 0.86 7.02 0.91
N HIS A 40 -0.19 6.24 1.03
CA HIS A 40 -1.55 6.71 0.83
C HIS A 40 -2.50 6.00 1.78
N TYR A 41 -3.69 6.59 1.92
CA TYR A 41 -4.76 6.04 2.71
C TYR A 41 -5.91 5.60 1.80
N MET A 42 -6.53 4.50 2.14
CA MET A 42 -7.69 3.96 1.42
C MET A 42 -8.86 3.86 2.36
N ASN A 43 -10.01 4.39 1.95
CA ASN A 43 -11.28 4.11 2.62
C ASN A 43 -11.69 2.68 2.32
N THR A 44 -12.18 2.00 3.35
CA THR A 44 -12.62 0.62 3.25
C THR A 44 -14.00 0.44 3.88
N ASN A 45 -14.74 -0.51 3.37
CA ASN A 45 -15.92 -1.04 4.03
C ASN A 45 -15.48 -2.28 4.83
N SER A 46 -15.89 -2.34 6.08
CA SER A 46 -15.62 -3.50 6.92
C SER A 46 -16.41 -4.71 6.42
N GLU A 47 -15.71 -5.84 6.30
CA GLU A 47 -16.32 -7.14 5.99
C GLU A 47 -16.14 -8.03 7.21
N THR A 48 -17.25 -8.40 7.84
CA THR A 48 -17.21 -9.27 9.00
C THR A 48 -16.99 -10.71 8.57
N PRO A 49 -15.87 -11.35 8.96
CA PRO A 49 -15.69 -12.77 8.68
C PRO A 49 -16.83 -13.60 9.30
N PRO A 50 -17.33 -14.62 8.60
CA PRO A 50 -18.44 -15.43 9.08
C PRO A 50 -18.14 -16.20 10.39
N GLN A 51 -16.88 -16.29 10.75
CA GLN A 51 -16.41 -16.92 11.99
C GLN A 51 -16.57 -16.02 13.21
N VAL A 52 -16.65 -14.71 13.02
CA VAL A 52 -16.83 -13.76 14.12
C VAL A 52 -18.25 -13.86 14.63
N ARG A 53 -18.41 -14.09 15.93
CA ARG A 53 -19.70 -14.11 16.59
C ARG A 53 -19.92 -12.83 17.38
N GLN A 54 -21.08 -12.23 17.14
CA GLN A 54 -21.56 -11.13 17.95
C GLN A 54 -22.21 -11.71 19.21
N ALA A 55 -22.13 -10.95 20.30
CA ALA A 55 -22.58 -11.36 21.63
C ALA A 55 -24.10 -11.50 21.84
N ASN A 56 -24.89 -11.52 20.76
CA ASN A 56 -26.35 -11.67 20.86
C ASN A 56 -26.80 -13.00 21.51
N TRP A 57 -25.86 -13.86 21.86
CA TRP A 57 -26.09 -15.18 22.44
C TRP A 57 -26.01 -15.23 23.97
N TYR A 58 -25.56 -14.15 24.63
CA TYR A 58 -25.45 -14.13 26.09
C TYR A 58 -26.54 -13.26 26.70
N PRO A 59 -27.33 -13.80 27.67
CA PRO A 59 -28.39 -13.03 28.30
C PRO A 59 -27.89 -11.92 29.23
N ASP A 60 -26.59 -11.87 29.50
CA ASP A 60 -26.01 -10.88 30.41
C ASP A 60 -25.55 -9.63 29.64
N ARG A 61 -26.21 -8.49 29.92
CA ARG A 61 -25.90 -7.20 29.26
C ARG A 61 -24.45 -6.75 29.41
N TYR A 62 -23.76 -7.15 30.45
CA TYR A 62 -22.35 -6.79 30.70
C TYR A 62 -21.38 -7.49 29.75
N GLU A 63 -21.61 -8.75 29.42
CA GLU A 63 -20.77 -9.44 28.43
C GLU A 63 -21.03 -8.99 27.00
N TYR A 64 -22.22 -8.49 26.71
CA TYR A 64 -22.58 -7.92 25.39
C TYR A 64 -21.67 -6.75 24.98
N TYR A 65 -21.31 -5.86 25.90
CA TYR A 65 -20.43 -4.73 25.60
C TYR A 65 -18.96 -5.13 25.48
N ARG A 66 -18.51 -6.17 26.13
CA ARG A 66 -17.12 -6.64 26.11
C ARG A 66 -16.76 -7.39 24.83
N GLN A 67 -17.70 -7.89 24.07
CA GLN A 67 -17.47 -8.72 22.89
C GLN A 67 -17.60 -7.95 21.56
N ARG A 68 -17.61 -6.63 21.61
CA ARG A 68 -17.63 -5.82 20.40
C ARG A 68 -16.25 -5.77 19.77
N TYR A 69 -16.23 -5.72 18.45
CA TYR A 69 -15.05 -5.50 17.65
C TYR A 69 -15.24 -4.25 16.77
N TYR A 70 -14.14 -3.67 16.33
CA TYR A 70 -14.16 -2.57 15.40
C TYR A 70 -13.11 -2.77 14.31
N TYR A 71 -13.38 -2.18 13.18
CA TYR A 71 -12.50 -2.16 12.01
C TYR A 71 -11.94 -0.77 11.82
N ASN A 72 -10.75 -0.73 11.23
CA ASN A 72 -10.24 0.50 10.69
C ASN A 72 -10.92 0.76 9.34
N ASN A 73 -11.76 1.80 9.25
CA ASN A 73 -12.35 2.21 7.99
C ASN A 73 -11.34 2.85 7.02
N ILE A 74 -10.09 2.99 7.45
CA ILE A 74 -9.00 3.56 6.67
C ILE A 74 -7.79 2.64 6.81
N ILE A 75 -7.32 2.14 5.67
CA ILE A 75 -6.09 1.34 5.59
C ILE A 75 -4.94 2.26 5.14
N SER A 76 -3.82 2.18 5.86
CA SER A 76 -2.56 2.81 5.46
C SER A 76 -1.78 1.89 4.54
N VAL A 77 -1.35 2.43 3.42
CA VAL A 77 -0.50 1.75 2.44
C VAL A 77 0.80 2.51 2.31
N THR A 78 1.91 1.83 2.53
CA THR A 78 3.24 2.36 2.23
C THR A 78 3.83 1.58 1.06
N TYR A 79 4.69 2.23 0.26
CA TYR A 79 5.27 1.55 -0.89
C TYR A 79 6.65 2.07 -1.26
N VAL A 80 7.39 1.22 -1.95
CA VAL A 80 8.61 1.56 -2.68
C VAL A 80 8.44 1.17 -4.14
N SER A 81 8.96 1.98 -5.05
CA SER A 81 8.78 1.76 -6.49
C SER A 81 10.07 2.09 -7.24
N LEU A 82 10.39 1.26 -8.22
CA LEU A 82 11.40 1.54 -9.23
C LEU A 82 10.64 1.94 -10.50
N LYS A 83 10.78 3.22 -10.91
CA LYS A 83 9.90 3.81 -11.90
C LYS A 83 10.71 4.52 -13.00
N PRO A 84 11.05 3.83 -14.11
CA PRO A 84 11.52 4.47 -15.32
C PRO A 84 10.49 5.46 -15.85
N GLU A 85 10.97 6.61 -16.31
CA GLU A 85 10.19 7.68 -16.94
C GLU A 85 10.79 8.02 -18.30
N PHE A 86 9.95 8.05 -19.32
CA PHE A 86 10.31 8.50 -20.66
C PHE A 86 9.58 9.80 -20.98
N GLN A 87 10.34 10.85 -21.30
CA GLN A 87 9.82 12.14 -21.69
C GLN A 87 9.82 12.24 -23.22
N PHE A 88 8.65 12.03 -23.83
CA PHE A 88 8.51 12.05 -25.28
C PHE A 88 8.35 13.47 -25.88
N SER A 89 7.98 14.44 -25.03
CA SER A 89 7.97 15.86 -25.43
C SER A 89 8.38 16.75 -24.28
N GLU A 90 8.53 18.06 -24.51
CA GLU A 90 8.83 19.03 -23.45
C GLU A 90 7.78 19.07 -22.33
N ARG A 91 6.54 18.71 -22.65
CA ARG A 91 5.39 18.79 -21.75
C ARG A 91 4.86 17.45 -21.27
N PHE A 92 5.23 16.37 -21.93
CA PHE A 92 4.62 15.07 -21.66
C PHE A 92 5.66 14.00 -21.35
N SER A 93 5.37 13.21 -20.33
CA SER A 93 6.13 11.99 -20.05
C SER A 93 5.21 10.86 -19.63
N ILE A 94 5.70 9.65 -19.81
CA ILE A 94 5.10 8.42 -19.31
C ILE A 94 6.07 7.77 -18.34
N ALA A 95 5.54 7.22 -17.25
CA ALA A 95 6.32 6.46 -16.29
C ALA A 95 5.62 5.15 -16.00
N SER A 96 6.42 4.08 -15.86
CA SER A 96 5.94 2.77 -15.46
C SER A 96 7.02 2.10 -14.64
N GLY A 97 6.82 0.87 -14.18
CA GLY A 97 7.85 0.14 -13.45
C GLY A 97 7.30 -0.91 -12.52
N LEU A 98 8.02 -1.14 -11.42
CA LEU A 98 7.64 -2.09 -10.40
C LEU A 98 7.44 -1.37 -9.07
N ARG A 99 6.37 -1.70 -8.36
CA ARG A 99 6.01 -1.15 -7.07
C ARG A 99 5.76 -2.29 -6.07
N LEU A 100 6.40 -2.22 -4.92
CA LEU A 100 6.13 -3.09 -3.79
C LEU A 100 5.32 -2.31 -2.75
N SER A 101 4.09 -2.74 -2.50
CA SER A 101 3.14 -2.10 -1.60
C SER A 101 2.91 -2.94 -0.35
N PHE A 102 2.79 -2.27 0.80
CA PHE A 102 2.59 -2.85 2.12
C PHE A 102 1.29 -2.32 2.70
N TYR A 103 0.30 -3.18 2.80
CA TYR A 103 -1.00 -2.91 3.38
C TYR A 103 -1.03 -3.44 4.80
N LYS A 104 -1.52 -2.63 5.73
CA LYS A 104 -1.72 -3.05 7.12
C LYS A 104 -3.18 -2.83 7.50
N ASP A 105 -3.82 -3.91 7.94
CA ASP A 105 -5.19 -3.90 8.42
C ASP A 105 -5.31 -4.67 9.73
N ALA A 106 -6.31 -4.36 10.53
CA ALA A 106 -6.52 -5.02 11.80
C ALA A 106 -8.01 -5.08 12.17
N LEU A 107 -8.39 -6.22 12.71
CA LEU A 107 -9.64 -6.43 13.41
C LEU A 107 -9.34 -6.43 14.91
N ASN A 108 -9.88 -5.46 15.64
CA ASN A 108 -9.59 -5.25 17.06
C ASN A 108 -10.81 -5.52 17.92
N ALA A 109 -10.61 -6.06 19.11
CA ALA A 109 -11.63 -6.06 20.15
C ALA A 109 -11.88 -4.62 20.63
N ASN A 110 -13.16 -4.27 20.86
CA ASN A 110 -13.51 -2.95 21.38
C ASN A 110 -13.15 -2.80 22.87
N TYR A 111 -13.12 -3.94 23.59
CA TYR A 111 -12.72 -4.04 24.98
C TYR A 111 -11.67 -5.14 25.10
N ASP A 112 -11.99 -6.24 25.82
CA ASP A 112 -11.02 -7.27 26.13
C ASP A 112 -10.83 -8.26 24.97
N TYR A 113 -11.92 -8.76 24.37
CA TYR A 113 -11.88 -9.78 23.31
C TYR A 113 -13.15 -9.80 22.46
N PHE A 114 -13.08 -10.45 21.32
CA PHE A 114 -14.23 -10.93 20.54
C PHE A 114 -14.14 -12.46 20.36
N LEU A 115 -15.26 -13.10 20.01
CA LEU A 115 -15.33 -14.53 19.83
C LEU A 115 -15.11 -14.92 18.38
N TRP A 116 -14.22 -15.88 18.17
CA TRP A 116 -13.96 -16.49 16.87
C TRP A 116 -14.36 -17.95 16.89
N GLN A 117 -15.22 -18.36 15.97
CA GLN A 117 -15.66 -19.74 15.82
C GLN A 117 -14.63 -20.52 15.01
N ILE A 118 -14.05 -21.56 15.59
CA ILE A 118 -13.30 -22.58 14.85
C ILE A 118 -14.22 -23.75 14.50
N LYS A 119 -13.89 -24.47 13.40
CA LYS A 119 -14.63 -25.66 13.01
C LYS A 119 -14.54 -26.70 14.14
N GLY A 120 -15.65 -26.94 14.81
CA GLY A 120 -15.85 -28.06 15.70
C GLY A 120 -16.94 -28.96 15.14
N ASP A 121 -17.10 -30.16 15.71
CA ASP A 121 -18.26 -31.02 15.47
C ASP A 121 -19.56 -30.24 15.66
N ILE A 122 -20.60 -30.64 14.93
CA ILE A 122 -21.93 -29.99 14.93
C ILE A 122 -22.48 -29.74 16.35
N ASN A 123 -22.02 -30.52 17.31
CA ASN A 123 -22.43 -30.45 18.72
C ASN A 123 -21.42 -29.76 19.66
N ASN A 124 -20.24 -29.31 19.16
CA ASN A 124 -19.19 -28.74 20.01
C ASN A 124 -18.57 -27.52 19.32
N THR A 125 -19.26 -26.40 19.35
CA THR A 125 -18.81 -25.15 18.77
C THR A 125 -17.76 -24.53 19.69
N ASN A 126 -16.49 -24.64 19.34
CA ASN A 126 -15.41 -24.03 20.11
C ASN A 126 -15.25 -22.56 19.71
N TYR A 127 -15.37 -21.69 20.70
CA TYR A 127 -15.12 -20.26 20.55
C TYR A 127 -13.79 -19.88 21.18
N ILE A 128 -13.00 -19.18 20.40
CA ILE A 128 -11.69 -18.68 20.81
C ILE A 128 -11.80 -17.19 21.11
N LYS A 129 -11.24 -16.75 22.24
CA LYS A 129 -11.21 -15.34 22.65
C LYS A 129 -10.01 -14.65 21.99
N ILE A 130 -10.27 -13.67 21.14
CA ILE A 130 -9.26 -12.95 20.36
C ILE A 130 -9.30 -11.47 20.73
N GLU A 131 -8.13 -10.89 21.00
CA GLU A 131 -7.97 -9.45 21.25
C GLU A 131 -7.79 -8.68 19.94
N ASN A 132 -6.94 -9.22 19.04
CA ASN A 132 -6.58 -8.56 17.81
C ASN A 132 -6.16 -9.58 16.75
N ILE A 133 -6.54 -9.31 15.50
CA ILE A 133 -5.99 -9.96 14.32
C ILE A 133 -5.40 -8.86 13.41
N GLU A 134 -4.08 -8.79 13.33
CA GLU A 134 -3.36 -7.89 12.41
C GLU A 134 -2.99 -8.67 11.15
N GLN A 135 -3.34 -8.12 9.99
CA GLN A 135 -2.97 -8.67 8.71
C GLN A 135 -2.12 -7.68 7.93
N ARG A 136 -1.00 -8.18 7.39
CA ARG A 136 -0.12 -7.45 6.47
C ARG A 136 -0.15 -8.14 5.12
N VAL A 137 -0.61 -7.41 4.13
CA VAL A 137 -0.67 -7.88 2.74
C VAL A 137 0.41 -7.17 1.93
N TYR A 138 1.22 -7.95 1.25
CA TYR A 138 2.30 -7.49 0.38
C TYR A 138 1.84 -7.67 -1.06
N LYS A 139 1.92 -6.60 -1.85
CA LYS A 139 1.52 -6.64 -3.26
C LYS A 139 2.64 -6.14 -4.14
N LEU A 140 2.87 -6.84 -5.25
CA LEU A 140 3.72 -6.39 -6.34
C LEU A 140 2.84 -5.75 -7.40
N GLY A 141 3.12 -4.48 -7.73
CA GLY A 141 2.32 -3.69 -8.65
C GLY A 141 3.09 -3.16 -9.84
N ILE A 142 2.35 -2.88 -10.89
CA ILE A 142 2.83 -2.20 -12.09
C ILE A 142 2.09 -0.86 -12.18
N PRO A 143 2.73 0.27 -11.82
CA PRO A 143 2.18 1.59 -12.05
C PRO A 143 2.33 1.96 -13.52
N LEU A 144 1.33 2.64 -14.06
CA LEU A 144 1.37 3.28 -15.37
C LEU A 144 0.90 4.72 -15.19
N GLU A 145 1.76 5.70 -15.45
CA GLU A 145 1.49 7.10 -15.21
C GLU A 145 1.74 7.94 -16.47
N PHE A 146 0.85 8.87 -16.68
CA PHE A 146 1.00 9.94 -17.66
C PHE A 146 1.14 11.27 -16.93
N ARG A 147 2.14 12.09 -17.33
CA ARG A 147 2.46 13.37 -16.70
C ARG A 147 2.43 14.49 -17.69
N LEU A 148 1.77 15.58 -17.33
CA LEU A 148 1.67 16.82 -18.09
C LEU A 148 2.38 17.95 -17.34
N TYR A 149 3.38 18.53 -17.98
CA TYR A 149 4.16 19.66 -17.49
C TYR A 149 3.69 20.96 -18.19
N PRO A 150 3.02 21.89 -17.48
CA PRO A 150 2.61 23.17 -18.09
C PRO A 150 3.80 24.03 -18.53
N ARG A 151 4.90 23.95 -17.77
CA ARG A 151 6.14 24.69 -18.08
C ARG A 151 7.10 23.86 -18.93
N ARG A 152 7.89 24.56 -19.76
CA ARG A 152 8.92 23.94 -20.60
C ARG A 152 10.03 23.28 -19.78
N ARG A 153 10.88 22.52 -20.45
CA ARG A 153 11.91 21.65 -19.84
C ARG A 153 13.06 22.40 -19.17
N ASP A 154 13.32 23.62 -19.55
CA ASP A 154 14.43 24.49 -19.09
C ASP A 154 14.29 25.02 -17.65
N HIS A 155 13.06 25.00 -17.10
CA HIS A 155 12.84 25.44 -15.73
C HIS A 155 13.37 24.47 -14.68
N PHE A 156 14.08 25.01 -13.67
CA PHE A 156 14.62 24.22 -12.56
C PHE A 156 13.52 23.63 -11.66
N VAL A 157 12.43 24.37 -11.44
CA VAL A 157 11.25 23.89 -10.70
C VAL A 157 10.08 23.80 -11.69
N ARG A 158 9.51 22.62 -11.80
CA ARG A 158 8.38 22.35 -12.71
C ARG A 158 7.24 21.69 -11.95
N GLN A 159 6.08 22.30 -12.03
CA GLN A 159 4.83 21.65 -11.64
C GLN A 159 4.39 20.67 -12.72
N TYR A 160 3.68 19.63 -12.36
CA TYR A 160 3.04 18.73 -13.30
C TYR A 160 1.76 18.15 -12.73
N PHE A 161 0.87 17.78 -13.63
CA PHE A 161 -0.29 16.98 -13.35
C PHE A 161 0.02 15.53 -13.73
N LEU A 162 -0.50 14.59 -12.97
CA LEU A 162 -0.38 13.19 -13.30
C LEU A 162 -1.74 12.50 -13.24
N VAL A 163 -1.92 11.53 -14.12
CA VAL A 163 -2.98 10.52 -14.06
C VAL A 163 -2.33 9.16 -14.21
N GLY A 164 -2.81 8.20 -13.47
CA GLY A 164 -2.20 6.89 -13.46
C GLY A 164 -3.16 5.76 -13.12
N ALA A 165 -2.71 4.57 -13.46
CA ALA A 165 -3.31 3.31 -13.06
C ALA A 165 -2.25 2.47 -12.34
N LEU A 166 -2.68 1.71 -11.34
CA LEU A 166 -1.86 0.74 -10.64
C LEU A 166 -2.53 -0.62 -10.72
N PHE A 167 -1.80 -1.62 -11.13
CA PHE A 167 -2.22 -3.02 -11.20
C PHE A 167 -1.42 -3.81 -10.18
N ASP A 168 -2.05 -4.16 -9.05
CA ASP A 168 -1.42 -4.82 -7.91
C ASP A 168 -1.78 -6.31 -7.85
N PHE A 169 -0.76 -7.14 -7.61
CA PHE A 169 -0.88 -8.58 -7.39
C PHE A 169 -0.43 -8.93 -5.98
N ALA A 170 -1.29 -9.59 -5.21
CA ALA A 170 -0.94 -10.06 -3.88
C ALA A 170 0.11 -11.16 -3.98
N THR A 171 1.24 -10.99 -3.27
CA THR A 171 2.37 -11.93 -3.29
C THR A 171 2.47 -12.70 -1.98
N PHE A 172 2.21 -12.04 -0.88
CA PHE A 172 2.35 -12.64 0.44
C PHE A 172 1.40 -11.97 1.44
N THR A 173 0.84 -12.76 2.34
CA THR A 173 0.01 -12.29 3.44
C THR A 173 0.55 -12.85 4.76
N ASN A 174 0.77 -11.97 5.73
CA ASN A 174 1.18 -12.35 7.07
C ASN A 174 0.11 -11.96 8.08
N THR A 175 -0.40 -12.92 8.81
CA THR A 175 -1.45 -12.73 9.82
C THR A 175 -0.90 -13.00 11.20
N LYS A 176 -1.00 -12.00 12.09
CA LYS A 176 -0.63 -12.10 13.50
C LYS A 176 -1.91 -12.06 14.33
N ILE A 177 -2.06 -13.02 15.24
CA ILE A 177 -3.21 -13.17 16.11
C ILE A 177 -2.76 -12.97 17.56
N SER A 178 -3.44 -12.08 18.28
CA SER A 178 -3.31 -11.90 19.72
C SER A 178 -4.57 -12.44 20.39
N THR A 179 -4.40 -13.33 21.33
CA THR A 179 -5.48 -14.02 22.03
C THR A 179 -5.55 -13.54 23.48
N TYR A 180 -6.75 -13.60 24.05
CA TYR A 180 -7.03 -13.12 25.41
C TYR A 180 -6.43 -13.99 26.51
N ASN A 181 -6.22 -15.30 26.27
CA ASN A 181 -5.73 -16.22 27.28
C ASN A 181 -4.92 -17.38 26.66
N GLU A 182 -4.16 -18.07 27.51
CA GLU A 182 -3.29 -19.20 27.12
C GLU A 182 -4.07 -20.37 26.47
N PHE A 183 -5.31 -20.59 26.87
CA PHE A 183 -6.17 -21.60 26.23
C PHE A 183 -6.39 -21.27 24.76
N SER A 184 -6.72 -20.01 24.46
CA SER A 184 -6.95 -19.53 23.09
C SER A 184 -5.66 -19.54 22.25
N ASP A 185 -4.49 -19.42 22.89
CA ASP A 185 -3.19 -19.47 22.21
C ASP A 185 -2.94 -20.76 21.45
N ARG A 186 -3.44 -21.88 21.96
CA ARG A 186 -3.27 -23.22 21.37
C ARG A 186 -3.95 -23.37 20.02
N TYR A 187 -4.94 -22.52 19.73
CA TYR A 187 -5.77 -22.57 18.53
C TYR A 187 -5.47 -21.47 17.51
N LYS A 188 -4.34 -20.77 17.65
CA LYS A 188 -3.96 -19.68 16.73
C LYS A 188 -3.85 -20.14 15.29
N ASP A 189 -3.32 -21.33 15.06
CA ASP A 189 -3.16 -21.87 13.71
C ASP A 189 -4.52 -22.28 13.11
N ASP A 190 -5.42 -22.86 13.90
CA ASP A 190 -6.78 -23.16 13.47
C ASP A 190 -7.55 -21.88 13.10
N VAL A 191 -7.39 -20.81 13.88
CA VAL A 191 -7.94 -19.49 13.54
C VAL A 191 -7.39 -19.00 12.22
N LYS A 192 -6.07 -19.10 12.01
CA LYS A 192 -5.41 -18.67 10.76
C LYS A 192 -5.98 -19.38 9.52
N GLU A 193 -6.22 -20.67 9.61
CA GLU A 193 -6.75 -21.47 8.50
C GLU A 193 -8.17 -21.06 8.10
N THR A 194 -8.94 -20.48 9.05
CA THR A 194 -10.31 -20.05 8.78
C THR A 194 -10.41 -18.59 8.29
N ILE A 195 -9.32 -17.84 8.31
CA ILE A 195 -9.30 -16.46 7.84
C ILE A 195 -9.34 -16.44 6.29
N PRO A 196 -10.29 -15.72 5.67
CA PRO A 196 -10.37 -15.61 4.23
C PRO A 196 -9.09 -14.98 3.64
N SER A 197 -8.72 -15.34 2.45
CA SER A 197 -7.60 -14.71 1.73
C SER A 197 -8.06 -13.41 1.06
N PRO A 198 -7.21 -12.36 1.00
CA PRO A 198 -7.48 -11.18 0.20
C PRO A 198 -7.50 -11.53 -1.30
N ASN A 199 -8.05 -10.64 -2.13
CA ASN A 199 -8.03 -10.83 -3.56
C ASN A 199 -6.60 -10.78 -4.12
N ASN A 200 -6.29 -11.70 -5.01
CA ASN A 200 -4.96 -11.79 -5.63
C ASN A 200 -4.66 -10.60 -6.54
N PHE A 201 -5.69 -9.99 -7.13
CA PHE A 201 -5.54 -8.87 -8.07
C PHE A 201 -6.39 -7.69 -7.62
N SER A 202 -5.84 -6.49 -7.80
CA SER A 202 -6.56 -5.23 -7.59
C SER A 202 -6.03 -4.15 -8.55
N SER A 203 -6.91 -3.25 -8.97
CA SER A 203 -6.54 -2.14 -9.83
C SER A 203 -7.08 -0.83 -9.29
N TYR A 204 -6.29 0.24 -9.44
CA TYR A 204 -6.61 1.57 -8.95
C TYR A 204 -6.32 2.61 -10.01
N TYR A 205 -7.16 3.63 -10.07
CA TYR A 205 -6.92 4.83 -10.86
C TYR A 205 -6.72 6.02 -9.92
N TYR A 206 -5.77 6.86 -10.25
CA TYR A 206 -5.45 8.03 -9.45
C TYR A 206 -5.04 9.21 -10.32
N ALA A 207 -5.25 10.40 -9.80
CA ALA A 207 -4.73 11.62 -10.35
C ALA A 207 -3.90 12.34 -9.29
N GLY A 208 -3.06 13.27 -9.69
CA GLY A 208 -2.25 13.99 -8.73
C GLY A 208 -1.60 15.23 -9.31
N ILE A 209 -0.95 15.94 -8.42
CA ILE A 209 -0.09 17.07 -8.74
C ILE A 209 1.30 16.81 -8.19
N GLY A 210 2.32 17.25 -8.90
CA GLY A 210 3.69 17.08 -8.47
C GLY A 210 4.55 18.31 -8.73
N LEU A 211 5.64 18.38 -7.98
CA LEU A 211 6.73 19.30 -8.18
C LEU A 211 7.98 18.50 -8.52
N LYS A 212 8.62 18.86 -9.62
CA LYS A 212 9.92 18.35 -10.03
C LYS A 212 10.96 19.44 -9.81
N ILE A 213 12.01 19.13 -9.09
CA ILE A 213 13.14 20.02 -8.77
C ILE A 213 14.40 19.43 -9.42
N GLY A 214 14.99 20.12 -10.35
CA GLY A 214 16.20 19.71 -11.06
C GLY A 214 16.21 20.14 -12.52
N LYS A 215 17.41 20.35 -13.06
CA LYS A 215 17.62 20.72 -14.46
C LYS A 215 17.35 19.54 -15.42
N ALA A 216 17.10 19.85 -16.68
CA ALA A 216 17.05 18.84 -17.73
C ALA A 216 18.43 18.15 -17.85
N GLY A 217 18.44 16.82 -18.05
CA GLY A 217 19.68 16.05 -18.16
C GLY A 217 20.38 15.73 -16.83
N TYR A 218 19.93 16.28 -15.71
CA TYR A 218 20.50 16.06 -14.38
C TYR A 218 19.55 15.28 -13.46
N PRO A 219 20.06 14.72 -12.37
CA PRO A 219 19.20 14.15 -11.32
C PRO A 219 18.16 15.15 -10.84
N SER A 220 16.97 14.65 -10.51
CA SER A 220 15.85 15.48 -10.07
C SER A 220 15.09 14.80 -8.95
N ALA A 221 14.63 15.61 -7.99
CA ALA A 221 13.70 15.17 -6.97
C ALA A 221 12.26 15.52 -7.38
N ASN A 222 11.34 14.62 -7.09
CA ASN A 222 9.92 14.88 -7.30
C ASN A 222 9.17 14.71 -5.98
N PHE A 223 8.16 15.55 -5.78
CA PHE A 223 7.20 15.49 -4.68
C PHE A 223 5.81 15.45 -5.29
N GLU A 224 5.02 14.49 -4.90
CA GLU A 224 3.71 14.22 -5.47
C GLU A 224 2.64 14.17 -4.39
N VAL A 225 1.48 14.75 -4.66
CA VAL A 225 0.26 14.58 -3.89
C VAL A 225 -0.74 13.88 -4.80
N LEU A 226 -1.22 12.72 -4.37
CA LEU A 226 -2.10 11.86 -5.14
C LEU A 226 -3.53 12.00 -4.63
N PHE A 227 -4.48 12.13 -5.54
CA PHE A 227 -5.92 12.29 -5.29
C PHE A 227 -6.72 11.37 -6.19
N PRO A 228 -7.99 11.20 -5.84
CA PRO A 228 -8.37 10.05 -5.04
C PRO A 228 -8.02 8.79 -5.82
N MET A 229 -7.61 7.78 -5.12
CA MET A 229 -7.48 6.46 -5.72
C MET A 229 -8.89 5.87 -5.85
N ILE A 230 -9.34 5.68 -7.09
CA ILE A 230 -10.61 5.05 -7.41
C ILE A 230 -10.32 3.61 -7.77
N SER A 231 -10.86 2.66 -7.01
CA SER A 231 -10.74 1.24 -7.35
C SER A 231 -11.72 0.86 -8.43
N PHE A 232 -11.29 0.02 -9.35
CA PHE A 232 -12.16 -0.53 -10.39
C PHE A 232 -12.75 -1.85 -9.87
N GLY A 233 -13.98 -1.75 -9.36
CA GLY A 233 -14.71 -2.85 -8.73
C GLY A 233 -14.44 -2.97 -7.22
N GLU A 234 -15.28 -3.77 -6.60
CA GLU A 234 -15.15 -4.13 -5.19
C GLU A 234 -14.23 -5.35 -5.08
N TYR A 235 -13.22 -5.27 -4.24
CA TYR A 235 -12.33 -6.39 -3.94
C TYR A 235 -11.86 -6.34 -2.49
N MET A 236 -11.56 -7.52 -1.95
CA MET A 236 -10.99 -7.65 -0.61
C MET A 236 -9.53 -7.19 -0.62
N ILE A 237 -9.25 -6.09 0.08
CA ILE A 237 -7.88 -5.57 0.27
C ILE A 237 -7.13 -6.43 1.27
N SER A 238 -7.83 -6.78 2.35
CA SER A 238 -7.43 -7.71 3.41
C SER A 238 -8.57 -8.70 3.65
N SER A 239 -8.43 -9.56 4.63
CA SER A 239 -9.49 -10.49 5.05
C SER A 239 -10.67 -9.81 5.74
N PHE A 240 -10.51 -8.55 6.15
CA PHE A 240 -11.50 -7.82 6.97
C PHE A 240 -12.02 -6.56 6.29
N SER A 241 -11.41 -6.16 5.20
CA SER A 241 -11.69 -4.89 4.57
C SER A 241 -11.84 -5.02 3.07
N LYS A 242 -12.94 -4.51 2.57
CA LYS A 242 -13.27 -4.41 1.16
C LYS A 242 -13.04 -2.99 0.66
N SER A 243 -12.60 -2.82 -0.56
CA SER A 243 -12.47 -1.51 -1.17
C SER A 243 -13.82 -0.80 -1.20
N SER A 244 -13.88 0.43 -0.70
CA SER A 244 -15.07 1.29 -0.83
C SER A 244 -15.19 1.97 -2.19
N GLY A 245 -14.26 1.72 -3.10
CA GLY A 245 -14.19 2.38 -4.40
C GLY A 245 -13.53 3.77 -4.38
N THR A 246 -13.29 4.34 -3.20
CA THR A 246 -12.67 5.69 -3.06
C THR A 246 -11.43 5.62 -2.19
N GLY A 247 -10.35 6.24 -2.67
CA GLY A 247 -9.15 6.47 -1.88
C GLY A 247 -9.18 7.82 -1.18
N VAL A 248 -8.28 7.98 -0.24
CA VAL A 248 -7.99 9.25 0.41
C VAL A 248 -6.70 9.82 -0.19
N ILE A 249 -6.17 10.83 0.39
CA ILE A 249 -4.94 11.49 -0.07
C ILE A 249 -3.72 10.56 0.03
N GLY A 250 -2.82 10.66 -0.93
CA GLY A 250 -1.50 10.04 -0.90
C GLY A 250 -0.39 11.06 -1.13
N ILE A 251 0.79 10.74 -0.62
CA ILE A 251 2.01 11.52 -0.84
C ILE A 251 3.12 10.59 -1.34
N ALA A 252 3.93 11.10 -2.26
CA ALA A 252 5.11 10.38 -2.75
C ALA A 252 6.29 11.32 -2.94
N THR A 253 7.48 10.77 -2.78
CA THR A 253 8.74 11.43 -3.12
C THR A 253 9.55 10.49 -3.99
N SER A 254 10.20 11.02 -5.01
CA SER A 254 11.08 10.23 -5.86
C SER A 254 12.35 10.97 -6.23
N LEU A 255 13.44 10.21 -6.34
CA LEU A 255 14.68 10.66 -6.92
C LEU A 255 14.81 10.03 -8.31
N LYS A 256 15.04 10.85 -9.33
CA LYS A 256 15.17 10.40 -10.72
C LYS A 256 16.54 10.74 -11.28
N ILE A 257 17.15 9.76 -11.89
CA ILE A 257 18.49 9.83 -12.47
C ILE A 257 18.34 9.67 -13.99
N PRO A 258 18.85 10.61 -14.80
CA PRO A 258 18.86 10.45 -16.25
C PRO A 258 19.83 9.32 -16.63
N ILE A 259 19.45 8.55 -17.63
CA ILE A 259 20.28 7.51 -18.21
C ILE A 259 20.58 7.89 -19.66
N ALA A 260 21.85 7.76 -20.04
CA ALA A 260 22.26 7.79 -21.42
C ALA A 260 21.83 6.47 -22.07
N LEU A 261 21.00 6.56 -23.09
CA LEU A 261 20.67 5.44 -23.97
C LEU A 261 21.41 5.62 -25.28
#